data_53880685b1e266347a76cae33ae3821f
#
_entry.id   53880685b1e266347a76cae33ae3821f
#
_cell.length_a   1.000
_cell.length_b   1.000
_cell.length_c   1.000
_cell.angle_alpha   90.00
_cell.angle_beta   90.00
_cell.angle_gamma   90.00
#
_symmetry.space_group_name_H-M   'P 1'
#
loop_
_entity.id
_entity.type
_entity.pdbx_description
1 polymer ?
#
loop_
_entity_poly.entity_id
_entity_poly.type
_entity_poly.pdbx_seq_one_letter_code
_entity_poly.pdbx_strand_id
1 'polypeptide(L)'
;METYRLKNIILVILLLLNVFLLLLVASRGYAQHRSAQNLIDQTVLFLQNSNVSIDPELLQGQDTAFTYSYERNMEEEQAFTAALLGTLVKQQDAGGGTQQYTFTGGSAVFRSNGAFQLTIAAPELQVEKPEAFVKKYCPAQYAFTAAETVGERTVITATPYVDNLPVYSAAMEFVLQDGLLCSASGFFIPA
;
A
#
# COMPACT_ATOMS: atom_id res chain seq x y z
N MET A 1 38.24 55.06 -2.39
CA MET A 1 38.88 53.88 -1.75
C MET A 1 37.88 52.98 -0.97
N GLU A 2 36.81 53.51 -0.41
CA GLU A 2 35.84 52.73 0.39
C GLU A 2 34.99 51.73 -0.42
N THR A 3 34.59 52.09 -1.64
CA THR A 3 33.76 51.22 -2.51
C THR A 3 34.46 49.93 -2.92
N TYR A 4 35.79 49.94 -3.04
CA TYR A 4 36.57 48.72 -3.35
C TYR A 4 36.65 47.74 -2.16
N ARG A 5 36.76 48.29 -0.96
CA ARG A 5 36.76 47.47 0.27
C ARG A 5 35.39 46.82 0.50
N LEU A 6 34.30 47.59 0.24
CA LEU A 6 32.94 47.09 0.38
C LEU A 6 32.64 45.94 -0.61
N LYS A 7 33.07 46.09 -1.88
CA LYS A 7 32.94 45.05 -2.90
C LYS A 7 33.67 43.77 -2.50
N ASN A 8 34.91 43.89 -2.00
CA ASN A 8 35.67 42.70 -1.57
C ASN A 8 35.03 42.01 -0.38
N ILE A 9 34.48 42.75 0.58
CA ILE A 9 33.76 42.19 1.73
C ILE A 9 32.51 41.40 1.28
N ILE A 10 31.70 41.98 0.38
CA ILE A 10 30.52 41.36 -0.18
C ILE A 10 30.90 40.06 -0.90
N LEU A 11 31.97 40.07 -1.70
CA LEU A 11 32.43 38.95 -2.47
C LEU A 11 32.89 37.81 -1.55
N VAL A 12 33.59 38.12 -0.46
CA VAL A 12 34.03 37.16 0.55
C VAL A 12 32.82 36.53 1.29
N ILE A 13 31.83 37.35 1.66
CA ILE A 13 30.60 36.86 2.30
C ILE A 13 29.84 35.94 1.37
N LEU A 14 29.73 36.29 0.09
CA LEU A 14 29.03 35.48 -0.91
C LEU A 14 29.73 34.13 -1.16
N LEU A 15 31.07 34.15 -1.16
CA LEU A 15 31.90 32.94 -1.28
C LEU A 15 31.72 32.03 -0.06
N LEU A 16 31.76 32.60 1.15
CA LEU A 16 31.52 31.84 2.39
C LEU A 16 30.12 31.22 2.43
N LEU A 17 29.10 31.96 1.99
CA LEU A 17 27.72 31.49 1.90
C LEU A 17 27.59 30.29 0.94
N ASN A 18 28.22 30.36 -0.24
CA ASN A 18 28.23 29.28 -1.20
C ASN A 18 28.94 28.02 -0.66
N VAL A 19 30.10 28.20 0.01
CA VAL A 19 30.81 27.07 0.64
C VAL A 19 29.94 26.44 1.74
N PHE A 20 29.28 27.27 2.55
CA PHE A 20 28.37 26.78 3.60
C PHE A 20 27.19 25.99 3.03
N LEU A 21 26.56 26.48 1.94
CA LEU A 21 25.49 25.77 1.23
C LEU A 21 25.96 24.43 0.66
N LEU A 22 27.15 24.38 0.07
CA LEU A 22 27.74 23.13 -0.44
C LEU A 22 27.97 22.12 0.69
N LEU A 23 28.48 22.57 1.84
CA LEU A 23 28.66 21.72 3.03
C LEU A 23 27.32 21.19 3.57
N LEU A 24 26.26 22.01 3.57
CA LEU A 24 24.92 21.59 3.98
C LEU A 24 24.35 20.51 3.04
N VAL A 25 24.49 20.67 1.74
CA VAL A 25 24.03 19.69 0.75
C VAL A 25 24.81 18.38 0.88
N ALA A 26 26.14 18.46 1.00
CA ALA A 26 27.00 17.30 1.19
C ALA A 26 26.69 16.53 2.51
N SER A 27 26.42 17.26 3.60
CA SER A 27 26.08 16.65 4.88
C SER A 27 24.73 15.91 4.86
N ARG A 28 23.73 16.45 4.12
CA ARG A 28 22.44 15.78 3.93
C ARG A 28 22.58 14.49 3.13
N GLY A 29 23.34 14.50 2.04
CA GLY A 29 23.59 13.30 1.24
C GLY A 29 24.30 12.20 2.06
N TYR A 30 25.27 12.58 2.86
CA TYR A 30 25.99 11.64 3.74
C TYR A 30 25.10 11.06 4.83
N ALA A 31 24.22 11.86 5.44
CA ALA A 31 23.28 11.39 6.46
C ALA A 31 22.24 10.41 5.87
N GLN A 32 21.74 10.66 4.66
CA GLN A 32 20.81 9.76 3.97
C GLN A 32 21.46 8.41 3.64
N HIS A 33 22.70 8.42 3.15
CA HIS A 33 23.42 7.19 2.80
C HIS A 33 23.67 6.31 4.03
N ARG A 34 24.03 6.93 5.16
CA ARG A 34 24.27 6.24 6.43
C ARG A 34 22.97 5.67 7.04
N SER A 35 21.85 6.36 6.85
CA SER A 35 20.53 5.92 7.27
C SER A 35 20.07 4.69 6.47
N ALA A 36 20.29 4.67 5.16
CA ALA A 36 19.95 3.54 4.29
C ALA A 36 20.79 2.29 4.64
N GLN A 37 22.10 2.43 4.87
CA GLN A 37 22.95 1.31 5.28
C GLN A 37 22.55 0.74 6.63
N ASN A 38 22.22 1.58 7.61
CA ASN A 38 21.74 1.12 8.92
C ASN A 38 20.43 0.33 8.81
N LEU A 39 19.52 0.72 7.92
CA LEU A 39 18.28 -0.02 7.64
C LEU A 39 18.55 -1.40 7.04
N ILE A 40 19.48 -1.49 6.09
CA ILE A 40 19.89 -2.77 5.49
C ILE A 40 20.49 -3.69 6.56
N ASP A 41 21.42 -3.18 7.37
CA ASP A 41 22.07 -3.95 8.43
C ASP A 41 21.06 -4.47 9.45
N GLN A 42 20.10 -3.63 9.88
CA GLN A 42 19.04 -4.04 10.81
C GLN A 42 18.11 -5.09 10.18
N THR A 43 17.79 -4.94 8.88
CA THR A 43 16.95 -5.92 8.16
C THR A 43 17.66 -7.26 8.03
N VAL A 44 18.95 -7.26 7.68
CA VAL A 44 19.77 -8.48 7.63
C VAL A 44 19.82 -9.19 8.99
N LEU A 45 20.06 -8.44 10.06
CA LEU A 45 20.07 -8.99 11.42
C LEU A 45 18.72 -9.57 11.83
N PHE A 46 17.62 -8.91 11.50
CA PHE A 46 16.26 -9.40 11.76
C PHE A 46 15.98 -10.70 11.02
N LEU A 47 16.35 -10.77 9.73
CA LEU A 47 16.16 -11.96 8.90
C LEU A 47 17.05 -13.12 9.37
N GLN A 48 18.30 -12.86 9.73
CA GLN A 48 19.21 -13.87 10.32
C GLN A 48 18.66 -14.44 11.62
N ASN A 49 18.10 -13.60 12.50
CA ASN A 49 17.43 -14.05 13.73
C ASN A 49 16.18 -14.89 13.46
N SER A 50 15.60 -14.75 12.27
CA SER A 50 14.46 -15.56 11.77
C SER A 50 14.90 -16.79 10.96
N ASN A 51 16.19 -17.18 11.00
CA ASN A 51 16.81 -18.24 10.21
C ASN A 51 16.69 -18.06 8.68
N VAL A 52 16.58 -16.81 8.20
CA VAL A 52 16.59 -16.46 6.79
C VAL A 52 17.93 -15.81 6.45
N SER A 53 18.74 -16.47 5.62
CA SER A 53 19.99 -15.89 5.11
C SER A 53 19.73 -15.16 3.81
N ILE A 54 19.96 -13.85 3.78
CA ILE A 54 19.84 -13.00 2.58
C ILE A 54 21.20 -12.33 2.34
N ASP A 55 21.59 -12.27 1.07
CA ASP A 55 22.74 -11.47 0.64
C ASP A 55 22.40 -9.97 0.82
N PRO A 56 23.22 -9.21 1.58
CA PRO A 56 23.01 -7.76 1.76
C PRO A 56 22.96 -6.98 0.45
N GLU A 57 23.61 -7.47 -0.63
CA GLU A 57 23.58 -6.82 -1.94
C GLU A 57 22.17 -6.86 -2.57
N LEU A 58 21.35 -7.88 -2.26
CA LEU A 58 19.97 -7.97 -2.71
C LEU A 58 19.05 -6.96 -2.02
N LEU A 59 19.46 -6.44 -0.85
CA LEU A 59 18.75 -5.41 -0.09
C LEU A 59 19.24 -4.00 -0.44
N GLN A 60 20.34 -3.86 -1.18
CA GLN A 60 20.76 -2.61 -1.79
C GLN A 60 19.81 -2.28 -2.95
N GLY A 61 18.53 -2.09 -2.59
CA GLY A 61 17.50 -1.71 -3.53
C GLY A 61 17.76 -0.33 -4.09
N GLN A 62 17.36 -0.17 -5.33
CA GLN A 62 17.37 1.07 -6.08
C GLN A 62 17.00 2.26 -5.20
N ASP A 63 17.74 3.37 -5.30
CA ASP A 63 17.57 4.64 -4.59
C ASP A 63 16.20 5.35 -4.80
N THR A 64 15.24 4.66 -5.36
CA THR A 64 13.89 5.14 -5.59
C THR A 64 12.91 4.45 -4.65
N ALA A 65 12.72 5.03 -3.47
CA ALA A 65 11.51 4.80 -2.71
C ALA A 65 10.34 5.36 -3.53
N PHE A 66 9.66 4.51 -4.28
CA PHE A 66 8.42 4.90 -4.94
C PHE A 66 7.37 5.14 -3.86
N THR A 67 6.95 6.39 -3.72
CA THR A 67 5.82 6.74 -2.87
C THR A 67 4.59 6.78 -3.75
N TYR A 68 3.70 5.81 -3.59
CA TYR A 68 2.39 5.84 -4.23
C TYR A 68 1.43 6.62 -3.33
N SER A 69 0.78 7.64 -3.89
CA SER A 69 -0.32 8.30 -3.21
C SER A 69 -1.61 7.53 -3.51
N TYR A 70 -2.34 7.13 -2.47
CA TYR A 70 -3.67 6.56 -2.62
C TYR A 70 -4.67 7.68 -2.93
N GLU A 71 -5.32 7.61 -4.08
CA GLU A 71 -6.43 8.48 -4.43
C GLU A 71 -7.72 7.65 -4.43
N ARG A 72 -8.67 8.05 -3.58
CA ARG A 72 -9.89 7.30 -3.36
C ARG A 72 -10.87 7.47 -4.51
N ASN A 73 -11.45 6.38 -5.00
CA ASN A 73 -12.52 6.37 -5.99
C ASN A 73 -13.77 5.69 -5.41
N MET A 74 -14.75 6.49 -4.96
CA MET A 74 -15.98 5.98 -4.35
C MET A 74 -16.88 5.24 -5.34
N GLU A 75 -16.84 5.56 -6.63
CA GLU A 75 -17.63 4.88 -7.65
C GLU A 75 -17.12 3.45 -7.85
N GLU A 76 -15.81 3.28 -7.90
CA GLU A 76 -15.19 1.95 -8.00
C GLU A 76 -15.37 1.12 -6.72
N GLU A 77 -15.32 1.75 -5.52
CA GLU A 77 -15.64 1.07 -4.26
C GLU A 77 -17.06 0.52 -4.27
N GLN A 78 -18.04 1.32 -4.75
CA GLN A 78 -19.42 0.90 -4.86
C GLN A 78 -19.59 -0.22 -5.90
N ALA A 79 -18.95 -0.09 -7.07
CA ALA A 79 -19.02 -1.09 -8.14
C ALA A 79 -18.45 -2.44 -7.68
N PHE A 80 -17.29 -2.43 -7.04
CA PHE A 80 -16.67 -3.62 -6.44
C PHE A 80 -17.60 -4.28 -5.42
N THR A 81 -18.15 -3.47 -4.51
CA THR A 81 -19.01 -3.99 -3.45
C THR A 81 -20.34 -4.49 -3.99
N ALA A 82 -20.93 -3.78 -4.96
CA ALA A 82 -22.17 -4.17 -5.60
C ALA A 82 -22.05 -5.52 -6.36
N ALA A 83 -20.89 -5.77 -6.96
CA ALA A 83 -20.63 -7.04 -7.64
C ALA A 83 -20.63 -8.23 -6.67
N LEU A 84 -20.31 -8.01 -5.38
CA LEU A 84 -20.26 -9.04 -4.34
C LEU A 84 -21.53 -9.11 -3.50
N LEU A 85 -22.19 -7.97 -3.21
CA LEU A 85 -23.29 -7.84 -2.27
C LEU A 85 -24.63 -7.46 -2.91
N GLY A 86 -24.67 -7.25 -4.21
CA GLY A 86 -25.89 -6.89 -4.93
C GLY A 86 -26.20 -5.38 -4.90
N THR A 87 -27.47 -5.01 -4.73
CA THR A 87 -27.90 -3.62 -4.91
C THR A 87 -27.62 -2.75 -3.67
N LEU A 88 -27.10 -1.54 -3.91
CA LEU A 88 -26.90 -0.54 -2.85
C LEU A 88 -28.24 -0.08 -2.28
N VAL A 89 -28.41 -0.19 -0.95
CA VAL A 89 -29.59 0.22 -0.21
C VAL A 89 -29.37 1.56 0.48
N LYS A 90 -28.19 1.75 1.10
CA LYS A 90 -27.85 2.96 1.86
C LYS A 90 -26.37 3.24 1.79
N GLN A 91 -26.05 4.51 1.67
CA GLN A 91 -24.68 5.04 1.85
C GLN A 91 -24.71 6.04 3.01
N GLN A 92 -23.68 6.00 3.86
CA GLN A 92 -23.55 6.88 5.01
C GLN A 92 -22.09 7.27 5.20
N ASP A 93 -21.83 8.56 5.37
CA ASP A 93 -20.54 9.05 5.85
C ASP A 93 -20.47 8.88 7.37
N ALA A 94 -19.53 8.08 7.83
CA ALA A 94 -19.29 7.83 9.26
C ALA A 94 -18.27 8.81 9.87
N GLY A 95 -17.81 9.80 9.09
CA GLY A 95 -16.82 10.78 9.50
C GLY A 95 -15.38 10.29 9.31
N GLY A 96 -14.42 11.22 9.36
CA GLY A 96 -12.98 10.92 9.18
C GLY A 96 -12.63 10.29 7.83
N GLY A 97 -13.43 10.55 6.78
CA GLY A 97 -13.27 9.94 5.46
C GLY A 97 -13.69 8.47 5.39
N THR A 98 -14.40 7.96 6.39
CA THR A 98 -14.94 6.61 6.41
C THR A 98 -16.33 6.58 5.77
N GLN A 99 -16.53 5.72 4.78
CA GLN A 99 -17.82 5.49 4.14
C GLN A 99 -18.35 4.10 4.52
N GLN A 100 -19.62 4.06 4.87
CA GLN A 100 -20.35 2.83 5.13
C GLN A 100 -21.42 2.63 4.06
N TYR A 101 -21.39 1.48 3.44
CA TYR A 101 -22.34 1.06 2.42
C TYR A 101 -23.16 -0.12 2.94
N THR A 102 -24.47 -0.08 2.75
CA THR A 102 -25.36 -1.20 3.02
C THR A 102 -25.96 -1.66 1.71
N PHE A 103 -25.85 -2.95 1.43
CA PHE A 103 -26.36 -3.61 0.22
C PHE A 103 -27.40 -4.66 0.62
N THR A 104 -28.10 -5.20 -0.36
CA THR A 104 -29.10 -6.26 -0.14
C THR A 104 -28.49 -7.52 0.47
N GLY A 105 -27.26 -7.86 0.14
CA GLY A 105 -26.54 -9.07 0.61
C GLY A 105 -25.58 -8.81 1.78
N GLY A 106 -25.45 -7.58 2.29
CA GLY A 106 -24.51 -7.30 3.39
C GLY A 106 -24.11 -5.85 3.52
N SER A 107 -22.93 -5.60 4.09
CA SER A 107 -22.41 -4.25 4.30
C SER A 107 -20.91 -4.18 4.05
N ALA A 108 -20.43 -2.99 3.71
CA ALA A 108 -19.02 -2.70 3.54
C ALA A 108 -18.66 -1.37 4.22
N VAL A 109 -17.46 -1.30 4.75
CA VAL A 109 -16.87 -0.09 5.33
C VAL A 109 -15.55 0.18 4.64
N PHE A 110 -15.37 1.39 4.11
CA PHE A 110 -14.12 1.85 3.50
C PHE A 110 -13.57 3.03 4.29
N ARG A 111 -12.29 2.98 4.61
CA ARG A 111 -11.58 4.04 5.32
C ARG A 111 -10.87 4.96 4.35
N SER A 112 -10.51 6.16 4.80
CA SER A 112 -9.81 7.16 3.99
C SER A 112 -8.47 6.69 3.41
N ASN A 113 -7.81 5.72 4.04
CA ASN A 113 -6.55 5.13 3.59
C ASN A 113 -6.70 3.96 2.63
N GLY A 114 -7.92 3.66 2.15
CA GLY A 114 -8.20 2.53 1.27
C GLY A 114 -8.46 1.19 1.99
N ALA A 115 -8.26 1.11 3.29
CA ALA A 115 -8.60 -0.10 4.02
C ALA A 115 -10.11 -0.33 3.99
N PHE A 116 -10.52 -1.58 3.73
CA PHE A 116 -11.93 -1.93 3.71
C PHE A 116 -12.22 -3.21 4.49
N GLN A 117 -13.47 -3.32 4.88
CA GLN A 117 -14.04 -4.53 5.45
C GLN A 117 -15.45 -4.74 4.89
N LEU A 118 -15.73 -5.96 4.42
CA LEU A 118 -16.98 -6.37 3.83
C LEU A 118 -17.51 -7.57 4.61
N THR A 119 -18.80 -7.53 4.95
CA THR A 119 -19.50 -8.59 5.67
C THR A 119 -20.74 -9.00 4.89
N ILE A 120 -20.89 -10.30 4.63
CA ILE A 120 -22.04 -10.87 3.92
C ILE A 120 -23.03 -11.39 4.93
N ALA A 121 -24.27 -10.92 4.83
CA ALA A 121 -25.35 -11.30 5.75
C ALA A 121 -25.92 -12.70 5.45
N ALA A 122 -26.03 -13.02 4.15
CA ALA A 122 -26.49 -14.33 3.67
C ALA A 122 -25.53 -14.79 2.56
N PRO A 123 -24.58 -15.67 2.87
CA PRO A 123 -23.63 -16.18 1.87
C PRO A 123 -24.32 -17.01 0.79
N GLU A 124 -24.31 -16.52 -0.45
CA GLU A 124 -24.88 -17.23 -1.62
C GLU A 124 -23.83 -17.40 -2.74
N LEU A 125 -22.75 -16.61 -2.69
CA LEU A 125 -21.74 -16.62 -3.72
C LEU A 125 -20.78 -17.82 -3.53
N GLN A 126 -20.97 -18.84 -4.35
CA GLN A 126 -20.10 -20.01 -4.42
C GLN A 126 -18.80 -19.67 -5.18
N VAL A 127 -17.66 -20.03 -4.60
CA VAL A 127 -16.35 -19.85 -5.20
C VAL A 127 -15.70 -21.20 -5.45
N GLU A 128 -15.81 -21.70 -6.67
CA GLU A 128 -15.21 -22.99 -7.07
C GLU A 128 -13.73 -22.85 -7.42
N LYS A 129 -13.36 -21.74 -8.09
CA LYS A 129 -12.00 -21.47 -8.57
C LYS A 129 -11.52 -20.12 -8.08
N PRO A 130 -10.58 -20.06 -7.11
CA PRO A 130 -10.08 -18.82 -6.54
C PRO A 130 -9.51 -17.84 -7.57
N GLU A 131 -8.72 -18.32 -8.54
CA GLU A 131 -8.14 -17.46 -9.59
C GLU A 131 -9.21 -16.81 -10.47
N ALA A 132 -10.24 -17.58 -10.87
CA ALA A 132 -11.33 -17.07 -11.68
C ALA A 132 -12.19 -16.06 -10.90
N PHE A 133 -12.37 -16.29 -9.60
CA PHE A 133 -13.04 -15.38 -8.69
C PHE A 133 -12.31 -14.04 -8.61
N VAL A 134 -11.00 -14.04 -8.31
CA VAL A 134 -10.19 -12.82 -8.24
C VAL A 134 -10.23 -12.06 -9.56
N LYS A 135 -10.03 -12.76 -10.68
CA LYS A 135 -10.07 -12.13 -12.02
C LYS A 135 -11.42 -11.49 -12.35
N LYS A 136 -12.52 -12.04 -11.82
CA LYS A 136 -13.88 -11.56 -12.11
C LYS A 136 -14.30 -10.39 -11.24
N TYR A 137 -13.94 -10.42 -9.96
CA TYR A 137 -14.48 -9.51 -8.95
C TYR A 137 -13.51 -8.45 -8.45
N CYS A 138 -12.20 -8.72 -8.49
CA CYS A 138 -11.21 -7.72 -8.06
C CYS A 138 -10.87 -6.73 -9.18
N PRO A 139 -10.39 -5.51 -8.85
CA PRO A 139 -9.83 -4.59 -9.83
C PRO A 139 -8.71 -5.24 -10.66
N ALA A 140 -8.50 -4.76 -11.90
CA ALA A 140 -7.63 -5.40 -12.89
C ALA A 140 -6.17 -5.55 -12.45
N GLN A 141 -5.68 -4.67 -11.56
CA GLN A 141 -4.33 -4.71 -11.01
C GLN A 141 -4.13 -5.80 -9.95
N TYR A 142 -5.21 -6.44 -9.45
CA TYR A 142 -5.10 -7.53 -8.48
C TYR A 142 -4.94 -8.88 -9.17
N ALA A 143 -4.00 -9.67 -8.66
CA ALA A 143 -3.82 -11.06 -9.06
C ALA A 143 -4.00 -12.00 -7.87
N PHE A 144 -4.51 -13.20 -8.14
CA PHE A 144 -4.54 -14.29 -7.18
C PHE A 144 -3.11 -14.67 -6.77
N THR A 145 -2.84 -14.76 -5.46
CA THR A 145 -1.51 -15.11 -4.96
C THR A 145 -1.50 -16.34 -4.07
N ALA A 146 -2.56 -16.57 -3.28
CA ALA A 146 -2.64 -17.74 -2.42
C ALA A 146 -4.09 -18.13 -2.13
N ALA A 147 -4.31 -19.42 -1.80
CA ALA A 147 -5.52 -19.89 -1.17
C ALA A 147 -5.12 -20.93 -0.09
N GLU A 148 -5.47 -20.64 1.15
CA GLU A 148 -5.18 -21.50 2.29
C GLU A 148 -6.47 -22.05 2.87
N THR A 149 -6.55 -23.37 3.02
CA THR A 149 -7.73 -24.05 3.57
C THR A 149 -7.39 -24.69 4.90
N VAL A 150 -8.15 -24.35 5.93
CA VAL A 150 -8.05 -24.95 7.27
C VAL A 150 -9.45 -25.41 7.69
N GLY A 151 -9.68 -26.71 7.64
CA GLY A 151 -11.02 -27.29 7.85
C GLY A 151 -11.99 -26.85 6.74
N GLU A 152 -13.12 -26.29 7.12
CA GLU A 152 -14.16 -25.77 6.22
C GLU A 152 -13.92 -24.33 5.77
N ARG A 153 -12.92 -23.65 6.37
CA ARG A 153 -12.58 -22.27 6.07
C ARG A 153 -11.48 -22.20 5.02
N THR A 154 -11.70 -21.43 3.96
CA THR A 154 -10.69 -21.09 2.96
C THR A 154 -10.47 -19.58 2.94
N VAL A 155 -9.22 -19.16 2.95
CA VAL A 155 -8.83 -17.75 2.79
C VAL A 155 -8.15 -17.59 1.43
N ILE A 156 -8.72 -16.77 0.56
CA ILE A 156 -8.16 -16.43 -0.74
C ILE A 156 -7.46 -15.06 -0.61
N THR A 157 -6.22 -14.98 -1.05
CA THR A 157 -5.45 -13.74 -1.07
C THR A 157 -5.27 -13.24 -2.49
N ALA A 158 -5.62 -11.98 -2.72
CA ALA A 158 -5.37 -11.26 -3.96
C ALA A 158 -4.43 -10.07 -3.68
N THR A 159 -3.31 -10.01 -4.40
CA THR A 159 -2.29 -8.97 -4.22
C THR A 159 -2.32 -8.00 -5.41
N PRO A 160 -2.34 -6.68 -5.18
CA PRO A 160 -2.25 -5.71 -6.26
C PRO A 160 -0.82 -5.60 -6.78
N TYR A 161 -0.72 -5.31 -8.07
CA TYR A 161 0.54 -5.05 -8.77
C TYR A 161 0.55 -3.59 -9.23
N VAL A 162 1.61 -2.88 -8.90
CA VAL A 162 1.89 -1.51 -9.37
C VAL A 162 3.23 -1.56 -10.10
N ASP A 163 3.27 -1.11 -11.34
CA ASP A 163 4.47 -1.20 -12.20
C ASP A 163 5.09 -2.61 -12.26
N ASN A 164 4.25 -3.65 -12.31
CA ASN A 164 4.62 -5.07 -12.24
C ASN A 164 5.27 -5.53 -10.92
N LEU A 165 5.23 -4.73 -9.87
CA LEU A 165 5.71 -5.10 -8.54
C LEU A 165 4.53 -5.43 -7.61
N PRO A 166 4.57 -6.58 -6.90
CA PRO A 166 3.52 -6.94 -5.97
C PRO A 166 3.57 -6.07 -4.70
N VAL A 167 2.43 -5.52 -4.30
CA VAL A 167 2.29 -4.71 -3.07
C VAL A 167 1.60 -5.56 -2.00
N TYR A 168 2.35 -6.40 -1.31
CA TYR A 168 1.82 -7.35 -0.32
C TYR A 168 1.09 -6.67 0.86
N SER A 169 1.51 -5.46 1.25
CA SER A 169 0.87 -4.69 2.32
C SER A 169 -0.54 -4.20 1.95
N ALA A 170 -0.91 -4.25 0.68
CA ALA A 170 -2.21 -3.84 0.16
C ALA A 170 -3.05 -5.03 -0.35
N ALA A 171 -2.75 -6.25 0.08
CA ALA A 171 -3.49 -7.44 -0.31
C ALA A 171 -4.94 -7.38 0.19
N MET A 172 -5.82 -8.05 -0.57
CA MET A 172 -7.19 -8.35 -0.17
C MET A 172 -7.29 -9.81 0.25
N GLU A 173 -8.05 -10.07 1.31
CA GLU A 173 -8.37 -11.41 1.79
C GLU A 173 -9.86 -11.65 1.69
N PHE A 174 -10.24 -12.79 1.12
CA PHE A 174 -11.62 -13.26 0.99
C PHE A 174 -11.77 -14.52 1.81
N VAL A 175 -12.68 -14.52 2.76
CA VAL A 175 -12.93 -15.66 3.64
C VAL A 175 -14.15 -16.43 3.16
N LEU A 176 -13.94 -17.68 2.85
CA LEU A 176 -14.98 -18.64 2.50
C LEU A 176 -15.26 -19.58 3.67
N GLN A 177 -16.52 -19.97 3.83
CA GLN A 177 -16.97 -21.08 4.66
C GLN A 177 -17.73 -22.04 3.77
N ASP A 178 -17.32 -23.31 3.73
CA ASP A 178 -17.90 -24.34 2.83
C ASP A 178 -17.93 -23.91 1.35
N GLY A 179 -16.93 -23.15 0.91
CA GLY A 179 -16.87 -22.62 -0.44
C GLY A 179 -17.74 -21.39 -0.72
N LEU A 180 -18.52 -20.92 0.26
CA LEU A 180 -19.34 -19.70 0.17
C LEU A 180 -18.61 -18.49 0.71
N LEU A 181 -18.63 -17.37 0.00
CA LEU A 181 -18.01 -16.12 0.43
C LEU A 181 -18.76 -15.52 1.63
N CYS A 182 -18.05 -15.35 2.77
CA CYS A 182 -18.60 -14.82 4.01
C CYS A 182 -18.14 -13.39 4.32
N SER A 183 -16.90 -13.09 4.01
CA SER A 183 -16.34 -11.75 4.26
C SER A 183 -15.15 -11.46 3.35
N ALA A 184 -14.82 -10.18 3.23
CA ALA A 184 -13.57 -9.74 2.63
C ALA A 184 -12.99 -8.57 3.42
N SER A 185 -11.67 -8.43 3.39
CA SER A 185 -10.96 -7.31 4.04
C SER A 185 -9.62 -7.06 3.34
N GLY A 186 -9.02 -5.92 3.60
CA GLY A 186 -7.73 -5.55 3.05
C GLY A 186 -7.70 -4.10 2.61
N PHE A 187 -6.97 -3.83 1.53
CA PHE A 187 -6.91 -2.51 0.92
C PHE A 187 -7.52 -2.55 -0.48
N PHE A 188 -8.30 -1.54 -0.80
CA PHE A 188 -8.87 -1.34 -2.13
C PHE A 188 -8.05 -0.26 -2.84
N ILE A 189 -7.34 -0.63 -3.89
CA ILE A 189 -6.67 0.30 -4.79
C ILE A 189 -7.53 0.39 -6.04
N PRO A 190 -8.05 1.58 -6.40
CA PRO A 190 -8.81 1.77 -7.64
C PRO A 190 -7.91 1.58 -8.88
N ALA A 191 -8.52 1.28 -10.03
CA ALA A 191 -7.82 1.03 -11.29
C ALA A 191 -7.16 2.29 -11.89
#